data_d9b42740d7b857dd01cf542d9e9a8950
#
_entry.id   d9b42740d7b857dd01cf542d9e9a8950
#
_cell.length_a   1.000
_cell.length_b   1.000
_cell.length_c   1.000
_cell.angle_alpha   90.00
_cell.angle_beta   90.00
_cell.angle_gamma   90.00
#
_symmetry.space_group_name_H-M   'P 1'
#
loop_
_entity.id
_entity.type
_entity.pdbx_description
1 polymer ?
#
loop_
_entity_poly.entity_id
_entity_poly.type
_entity_poly.pdbx_seq_one_letter_code
_entity_poly.pdbx_strand_id
1 'polypeptide(L)'
;LRTTRAMTLTEPGQAYLAKARALIAAAAAADAALASRDPLAGPVAFSAPPSLANARIIPMLGDFLTRHPQVEIDARLSDMRVPLAGSDLDFGIRVGGVGDEPVTARLIGIARRMLVAAPAYLARHGQPQTVADLARHQCLHY
;
A
#
# COMPACT_ATOMS: atom_id res chain seq x y z
N LEU A 1 28.79 -4.39 -3.80
CA LEU A 1 29.19 -5.59 -4.54
C LEU A 1 28.45 -5.63 -5.87
N ARG A 2 29.18 -5.86 -6.94
CA ARG A 2 28.65 -5.89 -8.32
C ARG A 2 28.78 -7.31 -8.87
N THR A 3 27.68 -7.90 -9.31
CA THR A 3 27.66 -9.17 -10.04
C THR A 3 27.04 -8.93 -11.42
N THR A 4 27.21 -9.87 -12.36
CA THR A 4 26.66 -9.78 -13.73
C THR A 4 25.13 -9.82 -13.77
N ARG A 5 24.45 -10.16 -12.67
CA ARG A 5 22.99 -10.30 -12.60
C ARG A 5 22.32 -9.40 -11.58
N ALA A 6 23.05 -8.86 -10.60
CA ALA A 6 22.48 -7.96 -9.60
C ALA A 6 23.55 -7.04 -9.02
N MET A 7 23.15 -5.83 -8.68
CA MET A 7 23.98 -4.88 -7.94
C MET A 7 23.35 -4.73 -6.54
N THR A 8 24.09 -5.13 -5.52
CA THR A 8 23.69 -4.98 -4.12
C THR A 8 24.59 -3.95 -3.44
N LEU A 9 23.99 -3.11 -2.61
CA LEU A 9 24.74 -2.17 -1.80
C LEU A 9 25.49 -2.91 -0.69
N THR A 10 26.66 -2.41 -0.36
CA THR A 10 27.38 -2.81 0.85
C THR A 10 26.67 -2.23 2.08
N GLU A 11 26.94 -2.77 3.27
CA GLU A 11 26.36 -2.26 4.51
C GLU A 11 26.62 -0.74 4.71
N PRO A 12 27.86 -0.23 4.53
CA PRO A 12 28.09 1.22 4.53
C PRO A 12 27.34 1.96 3.42
N GLY A 13 27.16 1.32 2.25
CA GLY A 13 26.41 1.89 1.12
C GLY A 13 24.93 2.03 1.43
N GLN A 14 24.34 1.07 2.13
CA GLN A 14 22.94 1.15 2.60
C GLN A 14 22.74 2.26 3.62
N ALA A 15 23.65 2.35 4.60
CA ALA A 15 23.62 3.41 5.60
C ALA A 15 23.78 4.80 4.97
N TYR A 16 24.69 4.94 4.00
CA TYR A 16 24.89 6.17 3.26
C TYR A 16 23.68 6.54 2.42
N LEU A 17 23.08 5.59 1.71
CA LEU A 17 21.91 5.82 0.88
C LEU A 17 20.72 6.32 1.70
N ALA A 18 20.49 5.74 2.88
CA ALA A 18 19.44 6.20 3.79
C ALA A 18 19.63 7.67 4.20
N LYS A 19 20.87 8.06 4.52
CA LYS A 19 21.19 9.45 4.89
C LYS A 19 21.12 10.39 3.67
N ALA A 20 21.58 9.96 2.51
CA ALA A 20 21.51 10.75 1.28
C ALA A 20 20.06 11.03 0.87
N ARG A 21 19.18 10.03 0.96
CA ARG A 21 17.73 10.20 0.72
C ARG A 21 17.10 11.18 1.70
N ALA A 22 17.43 11.08 2.99
CA ALA A 22 16.93 12.02 3.98
C ALA A 22 17.38 13.47 3.69
N LEU A 23 18.61 13.68 3.23
CA LEU A 23 19.11 14.99 2.84
C LEU A 23 18.37 15.54 1.60
N ILE A 24 18.15 14.71 0.59
CA ILE A 24 17.41 15.10 -0.62
C ILE A 24 15.96 15.47 -0.25
N ALA A 25 15.31 14.67 0.58
CA ALA A 25 13.97 14.95 1.06
C ALA A 25 13.90 16.26 1.89
N ALA A 26 14.88 16.51 2.74
CA ALA A 26 14.96 17.75 3.52
C ALA A 26 15.20 18.96 2.63
N ALA A 27 16.04 18.85 1.59
CA ALA A 27 16.24 19.91 0.61
C ALA A 27 14.96 20.21 -0.17
N ALA A 28 14.27 19.18 -0.67
CA ALA A 28 13.00 19.33 -1.36
C ALA A 28 11.91 19.96 -0.45
N ALA A 29 11.87 19.58 0.82
CA ALA A 29 10.95 20.18 1.79
C ALA A 29 11.26 21.67 2.05
N ALA A 30 12.53 22.04 2.10
CA ALA A 30 12.94 23.43 2.24
C ALA A 30 12.56 24.28 1.01
N ASP A 31 12.76 23.74 -0.20
CA ASP A 31 12.34 24.39 -1.45
C ASP A 31 10.81 24.54 -1.52
N ALA A 32 10.07 23.50 -1.13
CA ALA A 32 8.62 23.53 -1.05
C ALA A 32 8.10 24.56 -0.03
N ALA A 33 8.77 24.73 1.10
CA ALA A 33 8.40 25.72 2.11
C ALA A 33 8.55 27.16 1.60
N LEU A 34 9.44 27.39 0.64
CA LEU A 34 9.63 28.69 0.00
C LEU A 34 8.64 28.93 -1.16
N ALA A 35 8.21 27.86 -1.84
CA ALA A 35 7.44 27.94 -3.07
C ALA A 35 5.94 28.01 -2.86
N SER A 36 5.40 27.65 -1.69
CA SER A 36 3.98 27.40 -1.52
C SER A 36 3.37 28.04 -0.27
N ARG A 37 2.24 28.74 -0.49
CA ARG A 37 1.27 29.06 0.57
C ARG A 37 0.36 27.87 0.90
N ASP A 38 0.41 26.80 0.12
CA ASP A 38 -0.33 25.56 0.38
C ASP A 38 0.51 24.69 1.33
N PRO A 39 0.02 24.36 2.54
CA PRO A 39 0.70 23.51 3.50
C PRO A 39 0.87 22.05 3.02
N LEU A 40 0.19 21.67 1.92
CA LEU A 40 0.24 20.35 1.32
C LEU A 40 0.91 20.42 -0.06
N ALA A 41 2.20 20.16 -0.08
CA ALA A 41 3.00 20.13 -1.31
C ALA A 41 4.10 19.06 -1.22
N GLY A 42 4.59 18.61 -2.38
CA GLY A 42 5.70 17.68 -2.51
C GLY A 42 5.29 16.23 -2.76
N PRO A 43 6.27 15.33 -2.90
CA PRO A 43 6.04 13.93 -3.19
C PRO A 43 5.57 13.16 -1.96
N VAL A 44 4.63 12.26 -2.17
CA VAL A 44 4.11 11.31 -1.18
C VAL A 44 4.10 9.93 -1.80
N ALA A 45 4.87 9.00 -1.23
CA ALA A 45 4.96 7.62 -1.69
C ALA A 45 4.24 6.67 -0.73
N PHE A 46 3.33 5.85 -1.24
CA PHE A 46 2.65 4.86 -0.41
C PHE A 46 2.46 3.53 -1.11
N SER A 47 2.21 2.48 -0.31
CA SER A 47 1.81 1.17 -0.83
C SER A 47 0.43 0.77 -0.34
N ALA A 48 -0.31 0.05 -1.21
CA ALA A 48 -1.65 -0.45 -0.89
C ALA A 48 -1.97 -1.73 -1.69
N PRO A 49 -2.89 -2.59 -1.21
CA PRO A 49 -3.42 -3.67 -2.02
C PRO A 49 -4.16 -3.13 -3.24
N PRO A 50 -3.95 -3.70 -4.46
CA PRO A 50 -4.54 -3.20 -5.70
C PRO A 50 -6.07 -3.12 -5.66
N SER A 51 -6.72 -4.14 -5.08
CA SER A 51 -8.17 -4.20 -4.97
C SER A 51 -8.75 -3.05 -4.14
N LEU A 52 -8.13 -2.75 -2.99
CA LEU A 52 -8.53 -1.62 -2.12
C LEU A 52 -8.21 -0.28 -2.79
N ALA A 53 -7.04 -0.16 -3.40
CA ALA A 53 -6.62 1.05 -4.08
C ALA A 53 -7.59 1.42 -5.20
N ASN A 54 -7.87 0.49 -6.11
CA ASN A 54 -8.76 0.73 -7.24
C ASN A 54 -10.21 1.02 -6.81
N ALA A 55 -10.70 0.31 -5.77
CA ALA A 55 -12.09 0.46 -5.34
C ALA A 55 -12.34 1.73 -4.51
N ARG A 56 -11.34 2.23 -3.79
CA ARG A 56 -11.55 3.29 -2.79
C ARG A 56 -10.54 4.42 -2.85
N ILE A 57 -9.24 4.12 -2.97
CA ILE A 57 -8.20 5.14 -2.81
C ILE A 57 -8.08 5.99 -4.07
N ILE A 58 -7.90 5.37 -5.22
CA ILE A 58 -7.71 6.07 -6.50
C ILE A 58 -8.87 7.02 -6.83
N PRO A 59 -10.16 6.64 -6.65
CA PRO A 59 -11.25 7.59 -6.86
C PRO A 59 -11.20 8.82 -5.95
N MET A 60 -10.70 8.68 -4.72
CA MET A 60 -10.55 9.80 -3.80
C MET A 60 -9.36 10.70 -4.13
N LEU A 61 -8.30 10.14 -4.74
CA LEU A 61 -7.10 10.89 -5.09
C LEU A 61 -7.36 11.95 -6.17
N GLY A 62 -8.27 11.71 -7.10
CA GLY A 62 -8.63 12.67 -8.15
C GLY A 62 -9.08 14.01 -7.58
N ASP A 63 -10.05 13.97 -6.66
CA ASP A 63 -10.56 15.17 -5.99
C ASP A 63 -9.51 15.80 -5.05
N PHE A 64 -8.68 14.97 -4.42
CA PHE A 64 -7.62 15.45 -3.56
C PHE A 64 -6.55 16.23 -4.35
N LEU A 65 -6.04 15.66 -5.44
CA LEU A 65 -5.01 16.30 -6.28
C LEU A 65 -5.52 17.54 -6.99
N THR A 66 -6.82 17.61 -7.31
CA THR A 66 -7.44 18.83 -7.84
C THR A 66 -7.39 19.98 -6.82
N ARG A 67 -7.56 19.68 -5.53
CA ARG A 67 -7.49 20.66 -4.44
C ARG A 67 -6.06 20.99 -4.02
N HIS A 68 -5.13 20.06 -4.22
CA HIS A 68 -3.73 20.16 -3.82
C HIS A 68 -2.81 19.84 -5.00
N PRO A 69 -2.74 20.73 -6.01
CA PRO A 69 -2.02 20.47 -7.26
C PRO A 69 -0.50 20.38 -7.11
N GLN A 70 0.03 20.74 -5.95
CA GLN A 70 1.46 20.68 -5.65
C GLN A 70 1.85 19.38 -4.94
N VAL A 71 0.90 18.47 -4.71
CA VAL A 71 1.17 17.13 -4.18
C VAL A 71 1.41 16.17 -5.34
N GLU A 72 2.49 15.43 -5.28
CA GLU A 72 2.80 14.35 -6.21
C GLU A 72 2.60 13.00 -5.50
N ILE A 73 1.88 12.07 -6.12
CA ILE A 73 1.57 10.77 -5.53
C ILE A 73 2.30 9.65 -6.27
N ASP A 74 3.15 8.91 -5.56
CA ASP A 74 3.70 7.61 -5.98
C ASP A 74 2.93 6.49 -5.27
N ALA A 75 1.97 5.87 -5.96
CA ALA A 75 1.15 4.79 -5.42
C ALA A 75 1.69 3.43 -5.89
N ARG A 76 2.31 2.67 -5.01
CA ARG A 76 2.84 1.32 -5.29
C ARG A 76 1.84 0.25 -4.90
N LEU A 77 1.17 -0.29 -5.88
CA LEU A 77 0.09 -1.26 -5.68
C LEU A 77 0.65 -2.68 -5.71
N SER A 78 0.52 -3.39 -4.59
CA SER A 78 0.97 -4.78 -4.47
C SER A 78 0.18 -5.51 -3.39
N ASP A 79 -0.16 -6.78 -3.65
CA ASP A 79 -0.68 -7.68 -2.64
C ASP A 79 0.43 -8.25 -1.75
N MET A 80 1.69 -8.13 -2.19
CA MET A 80 2.83 -8.48 -1.35
C MET A 80 3.05 -7.42 -0.27
N ARG A 81 3.42 -7.87 0.92
CA ARG A 81 3.78 -6.97 2.02
C ARG A 81 5.15 -6.34 1.73
N VAL A 82 5.14 -5.07 1.39
CA VAL A 82 6.37 -4.28 1.23
C VAL A 82 6.76 -3.73 2.61
N PRO A 83 7.98 -4.01 3.12
CA PRO A 83 8.45 -3.42 4.36
C PRO A 83 8.46 -1.89 4.27
N LEU A 84 7.96 -1.21 5.31
CA LEU A 84 8.01 0.24 5.40
C LEU A 84 9.33 0.72 6.01
N ALA A 85 9.81 -0.02 7.02
CA ALA A 85 11.08 0.30 7.65
C ALA A 85 12.23 0.17 6.63
N GLY A 86 12.97 1.27 6.42
CA GLY A 86 14.09 1.32 5.46
C GLY A 86 13.69 1.40 4.00
N SER A 87 12.41 1.52 3.67
CA SER A 87 11.94 1.83 2.32
C SER A 87 11.88 3.34 2.08
N ASP A 88 11.56 3.72 0.85
CA ASP A 88 11.28 5.09 0.42
C ASP A 88 9.78 5.41 0.41
N LEU A 89 8.98 4.61 1.13
CA LEU A 89 7.55 4.83 1.32
C LEU A 89 7.30 5.66 2.59
N ASP A 90 6.43 6.65 2.49
CA ASP A 90 6.00 7.45 3.64
C ASP A 90 5.01 6.69 4.51
N PHE A 91 4.14 5.88 3.89
CA PHE A 91 3.19 5.02 4.59
C PHE A 91 2.75 3.82 3.75
N GLY A 92 2.06 2.89 4.41
CA GLY A 92 1.42 1.76 3.75
C GLY A 92 0.01 1.53 4.25
N ILE A 93 -0.90 1.25 3.35
CA ILE A 93 -2.25 0.80 3.68
C ILE A 93 -2.25 -0.72 3.63
N ARG A 94 -2.70 -1.36 4.70
CA ARG A 94 -2.68 -2.81 4.85
C ARG A 94 -4.07 -3.34 5.19
N VAL A 95 -4.40 -4.51 4.66
CA VAL A 95 -5.57 -5.28 5.08
C VAL A 95 -5.09 -6.42 5.99
N GLY A 96 -5.67 -6.53 7.17
CA GLY A 96 -5.19 -7.40 8.23
C GLY A 96 -4.24 -6.69 9.20
N GLY A 97 -3.39 -7.41 9.89
CA GLY A 97 -2.44 -6.81 10.85
C GLY A 97 -1.18 -6.25 10.18
N VAL A 98 -0.45 -5.42 10.89
CA VAL A 98 0.87 -4.91 10.46
C VAL A 98 2.03 -5.88 10.78
N GLY A 99 1.78 -6.94 11.58
CA GLY A 99 2.82 -7.89 12.03
C GLY A 99 3.77 -7.25 13.04
N ASP A 100 5.01 -7.75 13.09
CA ASP A 100 6.05 -7.31 14.03
C ASP A 100 6.90 -6.15 13.47
N GLU A 101 6.44 -5.47 12.44
CA GLU A 101 7.18 -4.37 11.83
C GLU A 101 7.20 -3.17 12.79
N PRO A 102 8.35 -2.51 13.01
CA PRO A 102 8.49 -1.40 13.95
C PRO A 102 7.93 -0.10 13.34
N VAL A 103 6.62 -0.05 13.13
CA VAL A 103 5.89 1.08 12.56
C VAL A 103 4.71 1.49 13.42
N THR A 104 4.35 2.77 13.37
CA THR A 104 3.10 3.23 13.98
C THR A 104 1.93 2.88 13.08
N ALA A 105 0.94 2.18 13.61
CA ALA A 105 -0.26 1.79 12.87
C ALA A 105 -1.51 2.49 13.39
N ARG A 106 -2.37 2.90 12.47
CA ARG A 106 -3.69 3.45 12.75
C ARG A 106 -4.76 2.66 12.03
N LEU A 107 -5.78 2.21 12.75
CA LEU A 107 -6.95 1.59 12.13
C LEU A 107 -7.77 2.66 11.40
N ILE A 108 -7.96 2.49 10.10
CA ILE A 108 -8.71 3.40 9.24
C ILE A 108 -10.05 2.81 8.78
N GLY A 109 -10.29 1.51 9.00
CA GLY A 109 -11.52 0.86 8.62
C GLY A 109 -11.51 -0.63 8.91
N ILE A 110 -12.65 -1.28 8.68
CA ILE A 110 -12.85 -2.71 8.85
C ILE A 110 -13.32 -3.30 7.52
N ALA A 111 -12.59 -4.30 7.01
CA ALA A 111 -13.00 -5.10 5.87
C ALA A 111 -13.66 -6.40 6.35
N ARG A 112 -14.90 -6.66 5.93
CA ARG A 112 -15.59 -7.91 6.20
C ARG A 112 -15.28 -8.91 5.09
N ARG A 113 -14.94 -10.12 5.46
CA ARG A 113 -14.86 -11.25 4.53
C ARG A 113 -16.22 -11.91 4.46
N MET A 114 -16.68 -12.18 3.25
CA MET A 114 -17.95 -12.86 3.00
C MET A 114 -17.71 -14.01 2.02
N LEU A 115 -18.41 -15.11 2.25
CA LEU A 115 -18.53 -16.17 1.25
C LEU A 115 -19.53 -15.73 0.18
N VAL A 116 -19.14 -15.86 -1.06
CA VAL A 116 -19.99 -15.51 -2.20
C VAL A 116 -20.00 -16.65 -3.21
N ALA A 117 -21.11 -16.83 -3.91
CA ALA A 117 -21.22 -17.79 -4.98
C ALA A 117 -22.16 -17.26 -6.06
N ALA A 118 -21.93 -17.70 -7.30
CA ALA A 118 -22.82 -17.38 -8.40
C ALA A 118 -24.19 -18.01 -8.19
N PRO A 119 -25.31 -17.32 -8.50
CA PRO A 119 -26.66 -17.89 -8.40
C PRO A 119 -26.81 -19.22 -9.12
N ALA A 120 -26.24 -19.35 -10.30
CA ALA A 120 -26.27 -20.59 -11.09
C ALA A 120 -25.52 -21.76 -10.43
N TYR A 121 -24.50 -21.48 -9.62
CA TYR A 121 -23.82 -22.50 -8.82
C TYR A 121 -24.71 -22.96 -7.67
N LEU A 122 -25.31 -22.03 -6.95
CA LEU A 122 -26.21 -22.34 -5.81
C LEU A 122 -27.45 -23.11 -6.26
N ALA A 123 -27.98 -22.80 -7.45
CA ALA A 123 -29.12 -23.53 -8.02
C ALA A 123 -28.80 -25.01 -8.30
N ARG A 124 -27.54 -25.33 -8.63
CA ARG A 124 -27.10 -26.71 -8.94
C ARG A 124 -26.63 -27.48 -7.72
N HIS A 125 -26.00 -26.81 -6.76
CA HIS A 125 -25.30 -27.47 -5.66
C HIS A 125 -25.93 -27.19 -4.28
N GLY A 126 -26.99 -26.37 -4.23
CA GLY A 126 -27.60 -25.91 -2.99
C GLY A 126 -26.84 -24.79 -2.33
N GLN A 127 -27.45 -24.17 -1.34
CA GLN A 127 -26.87 -23.12 -0.54
C GLN A 127 -26.30 -23.70 0.76
N PRO A 128 -25.01 -23.53 1.07
CA PRO A 128 -24.46 -23.96 2.34
C PRO A 128 -25.08 -23.16 3.49
N GLN A 129 -25.51 -23.84 4.54
CA GLN A 129 -26.12 -23.23 5.73
C GLN A 129 -25.10 -23.09 6.86
N THR A 130 -24.07 -23.93 6.86
CA THR A 130 -23.02 -23.95 7.89
C THR A 130 -21.64 -23.98 7.23
N VAL A 131 -20.60 -23.65 8.02
CA VAL A 131 -19.20 -23.75 7.57
C VAL A 131 -18.84 -25.20 7.20
N ALA A 132 -19.42 -26.20 7.91
CA ALA A 132 -19.19 -27.61 7.62
C ALA A 132 -19.71 -28.03 6.24
N ASP A 133 -20.75 -27.37 5.73
CA ASP A 133 -21.30 -27.67 4.41
C ASP A 133 -20.33 -27.34 3.29
N LEU A 134 -19.38 -26.41 3.52
CA LEU A 134 -18.37 -26.03 2.54
C LEU A 134 -17.48 -27.20 2.11
N ALA A 135 -17.34 -28.24 2.95
CA ALA A 135 -16.60 -29.45 2.59
C ALA A 135 -17.23 -30.20 1.38
N ARG A 136 -18.48 -29.93 1.07
CA ARG A 136 -19.21 -30.51 -0.08
C ARG A 136 -19.28 -29.56 -1.29
N HIS A 137 -18.71 -28.38 -1.17
CA HIS A 137 -18.71 -27.37 -2.22
C HIS A 137 -17.32 -27.19 -2.84
N GLN A 138 -17.30 -26.85 -4.12
CA GLN A 138 -16.05 -26.41 -4.77
C GLN A 138 -15.77 -24.96 -4.37
N CYS A 139 -14.79 -24.77 -3.50
CA CYS A 139 -14.39 -23.46 -3.03
C CYS A 139 -13.14 -22.95 -3.77
N LEU A 140 -13.19 -21.71 -4.22
CA LEU A 140 -12.01 -20.98 -4.63
C LEU A 140 -11.33 -20.43 -3.39
N HIS A 141 -10.05 -20.71 -3.27
CA HIS A 141 -9.22 -20.24 -2.17
C HIS A 141 -8.34 -19.07 -2.64
N TYR A 142 -8.35 -18.04 -1.84
CA TYR A 142 -7.55 -16.83 -2.07
C TYR A 142 -6.49 -16.69 -0.97
#